data_502908005061903ad8853b8ff7abf0ab
#
_entry.id   502908005061903ad8853b8ff7abf0ab
#
_cell.length_a   1.000
_cell.length_b   1.000
_cell.length_c   1.000
_cell.angle_alpha   90.00
_cell.angle_beta   90.00
_cell.angle_gamma   90.00
#
_symmetry.space_group_name_H-M   'P 1'
#
loop_
_entity.id
_entity.type
_entity.pdbx_description
1 polymer ?
#
loop_
_entity_poly.entity_id
_entity_poly.type
_entity_poly.pdbx_seq_one_letter_code
_entity_poly.pdbx_strand_id
1 'polypeptide(L)'
;QAAPATPASPDTVTALAAALGDRSGGAYARADGTMVVTVTDGAAARKVRAAGATPKLVTRGAGELARATAALDSSARVPGTAWWTDPATNQVVVSVDSTVTGAKLQRVEAVAERLGGSVRIEREAGTLSIRAAGGDAIWAEGGGRCSLGFNVRSGDSYYFLTAGHCTDIAANWYADSGQSSLLGSGGTGSFPGDDYGIVTHSSAAAADGSVSRYDGTTQDITEAADAFVGQSVERSGSTTGLHGGTVEAVDATVNYVEGSVTGLIRTTVCAEPGDSGGALFSGSTALGLTSGGNGNCSSGGTTYFQPVTEALGVYGVEIV
;
A
#
# COMPACT_ATOMS: atom_id res chain seq x y z
N GLN A 1 34.07 27.65 0.33
CA GLN A 1 32.76 27.16 -0.08
C GLN A 1 32.65 25.70 0.39
N ALA A 2 31.67 25.40 1.26
CA ALA A 2 31.37 24.02 1.63
C ALA A 2 30.83 23.29 0.37
N ALA A 3 31.31 22.07 0.14
CA ALA A 3 30.79 21.22 -0.94
C ALA A 3 29.26 21.03 -0.74
N PRO A 4 28.48 20.97 -1.82
CA PRO A 4 27.07 20.66 -1.70
C PRO A 4 26.91 19.30 -1.02
N ALA A 5 26.08 19.24 0.02
CA ALA A 5 25.80 17.99 0.72
C ALA A 5 25.18 16.99 -0.27
N THR A 6 25.66 15.77 -0.27
CA THR A 6 25.03 14.68 -1.04
C THR A 6 23.57 14.55 -0.61
N PRO A 7 22.61 14.48 -1.54
CA PRO A 7 21.19 14.26 -1.19
C PRO A 7 21.06 13.01 -0.33
N ALA A 8 20.30 13.10 0.75
CA ALA A 8 20.05 11.95 1.61
C ALA A 8 19.14 10.93 0.90
N SER A 9 19.42 9.64 1.07
CA SER A 9 18.56 8.58 0.55
C SER A 9 17.20 8.58 1.28
N PRO A 10 16.10 8.11 0.65
CA PRO A 10 14.79 8.00 1.28
C PRO A 10 14.83 7.23 2.60
N ASP A 11 15.53 6.10 2.65
CA ASP A 11 15.66 5.27 3.86
C ASP A 11 16.32 6.04 5.01
N THR A 12 17.42 6.74 4.71
CA THR A 12 18.11 7.56 5.71
C THR A 12 17.20 8.64 6.28
N VAL A 13 16.38 9.27 5.42
CA VAL A 13 15.48 10.36 5.81
C VAL A 13 14.29 9.83 6.60
N THR A 14 13.72 8.69 6.20
CA THR A 14 12.63 8.02 6.92
C THR A 14 13.09 7.56 8.30
N ALA A 15 14.27 6.93 8.40
CA ALA A 15 14.87 6.54 9.68
C ALA A 15 15.15 7.74 10.57
N LEU A 16 15.60 8.87 10.00
CA LEU A 16 15.79 10.11 10.76
C LEU A 16 14.48 10.67 11.29
N ALA A 17 13.42 10.69 10.47
CA ALA A 17 12.09 11.15 10.90
C ALA A 17 11.58 10.30 12.07
N ALA A 18 11.70 8.97 11.98
CA ALA A 18 11.35 8.05 13.06
C ALA A 18 12.17 8.29 14.33
N ALA A 19 13.50 8.46 14.21
CA ALA A 19 14.39 8.74 15.34
C ALA A 19 14.14 10.09 16.03
N LEU A 20 13.52 11.05 15.34
CA LEU A 20 13.11 12.33 15.91
C LEU A 20 11.83 12.19 16.77
N GLY A 21 11.04 11.12 16.62
CA GLY A 21 9.83 10.86 17.38
C GLY A 21 8.85 12.04 17.32
N ASP A 22 8.33 12.51 18.45
CA ASP A 22 7.38 13.63 18.53
C ASP A 22 7.91 14.98 17.99
N ARG A 23 9.18 15.03 17.66
CA ARG A 23 9.79 16.21 17.02
C ARG A 23 9.71 16.16 15.49
N SER A 24 9.08 15.15 14.93
CA SER A 24 8.79 14.99 13.50
C SER A 24 7.31 14.69 13.29
N GLY A 25 6.75 15.20 12.20
CA GLY A 25 5.43 14.83 11.68
C GLY A 25 5.52 13.90 10.47
N GLY A 26 6.71 13.33 10.20
CA GLY A 26 6.96 12.43 9.08
C GLY A 26 7.86 13.01 7.99
N ALA A 27 8.06 12.23 6.93
CA ALA A 27 8.89 12.59 5.78
C ALA A 27 8.16 12.33 4.47
N TYR A 28 8.55 13.04 3.41
CA TYR A 28 8.03 12.85 2.05
C TYR A 28 9.02 13.33 0.99
N ALA A 29 8.91 12.78 -0.22
CA ALA A 29 9.62 13.29 -1.39
C ALA A 29 8.77 14.34 -2.13
N ARG A 30 9.42 15.41 -2.62
CA ARG A 30 8.81 16.33 -3.58
C ARG A 30 8.94 15.78 -4.99
N ALA A 31 8.19 16.36 -5.93
CA ALA A 31 8.23 15.99 -7.35
C ALA A 31 9.62 16.14 -7.99
N ASP A 32 10.50 17.00 -7.43
CA ASP A 32 11.87 17.18 -7.85
C ASP A 32 12.86 16.19 -7.20
N GLY A 33 12.34 15.19 -6.45
CA GLY A 33 13.15 14.22 -5.72
C GLY A 33 13.72 14.70 -4.38
N THR A 34 13.48 15.96 -4.01
CA THR A 34 13.98 16.51 -2.74
C THR A 34 13.24 15.88 -1.56
N MET A 35 13.98 15.23 -0.66
CA MET A 35 13.44 14.69 0.59
C MET A 35 13.18 15.78 1.61
N VAL A 36 11.98 15.79 2.18
CA VAL A 36 11.53 16.74 3.20
C VAL A 36 11.19 15.98 4.48
N VAL A 37 11.65 16.51 5.63
CA VAL A 37 11.22 16.05 6.95
C VAL A 37 10.47 17.18 7.65
N THR A 38 9.24 16.93 8.06
CA THR A 38 8.48 17.87 8.88
C THR A 38 8.93 17.78 10.33
N VAL A 39 9.22 18.93 10.95
CA VAL A 39 9.79 19.01 12.28
C VAL A 39 9.12 20.10 13.11
N THR A 40 9.02 19.88 14.43
CA THR A 40 8.32 20.80 15.34
C THR A 40 9.22 21.86 15.96
N ASP A 41 10.54 21.74 15.82
CA ASP A 41 11.48 22.70 16.40
C ASP A 41 12.77 22.89 15.60
N GLY A 42 13.49 23.98 15.92
CA GLY A 42 14.72 24.38 15.24
C GLY A 42 15.91 23.42 15.47
N ALA A 43 15.96 22.67 16.56
CA ALA A 43 17.04 21.73 16.79
C ALA A 43 16.85 20.45 15.94
N ALA A 44 15.61 19.98 15.77
CA ALA A 44 15.28 18.93 14.81
C ALA A 44 15.58 19.41 13.39
N ALA A 45 15.22 20.65 13.03
CA ALA A 45 15.52 21.21 11.71
C ALA A 45 17.02 21.24 11.39
N ARG A 46 17.89 21.50 12.38
CA ARG A 46 19.35 21.45 12.19
C ARG A 46 19.84 20.03 11.90
N LYS A 47 19.28 19.00 12.61
CA LYS A 47 19.61 17.59 12.36
C LYS A 47 19.22 17.16 10.95
N VAL A 48 18.04 17.57 10.49
CA VAL A 48 17.55 17.26 9.14
C VAL A 48 18.47 17.87 8.07
N ARG A 49 18.88 19.14 8.22
CA ARG A 49 19.84 19.75 7.28
C ARG A 49 21.20 19.06 7.30
N ALA A 50 21.68 18.70 8.48
CA ALA A 50 22.97 17.98 8.60
C ALA A 50 22.94 16.60 7.92
N ALA A 51 21.78 15.99 7.81
CA ALA A 51 21.58 14.73 7.09
C ALA A 51 21.31 14.91 5.58
N GLY A 52 21.39 16.14 5.05
CA GLY A 52 21.20 16.41 3.61
C GLY A 52 19.74 16.46 3.15
N ALA A 53 18.78 16.54 4.07
CA ALA A 53 17.35 16.68 3.77
C ALA A 53 16.85 18.10 4.07
N THR A 54 15.68 18.45 3.55
CA THR A 54 15.04 19.75 3.76
C THR A 54 14.07 19.69 4.96
N PRO A 55 14.27 20.50 6.01
CA PRO A 55 13.28 20.57 7.09
C PRO A 55 12.13 21.50 6.73
N LYS A 56 10.90 21.09 7.09
CA LYS A 56 9.70 21.94 7.09
C LYS A 56 9.17 22.06 8.52
N LEU A 57 9.10 23.29 9.04
CA LEU A 57 8.51 23.53 10.35
C LEU A 57 7.00 23.32 10.32
N VAL A 58 6.50 22.55 11.29
CA VAL A 58 5.09 22.19 11.46
C VAL A 58 4.71 22.27 12.94
N THR A 59 3.41 22.20 13.24
CA THR A 59 2.91 22.30 14.61
C THR A 59 2.73 20.94 15.30
N ARG A 60 2.52 19.86 14.53
CA ARG A 60 2.16 18.55 15.07
C ARG A 60 3.31 17.57 14.90
N GLY A 61 3.64 16.89 15.99
CA GLY A 61 4.58 15.75 16.00
C GLY A 61 3.86 14.41 15.78
N ALA A 62 4.65 13.34 15.65
CA ALA A 62 4.15 12.00 15.38
C ALA A 62 3.12 11.52 16.43
N GLY A 63 3.34 11.79 17.72
CA GLY A 63 2.43 11.37 18.77
C GLY A 63 1.06 12.06 18.74
N GLU A 64 0.97 13.31 18.28
CA GLU A 64 -0.32 13.99 18.07
C GLU A 64 -1.07 13.36 16.90
N LEU A 65 -0.38 13.16 15.78
CA LEU A 65 -0.96 12.54 14.58
C LEU A 65 -1.39 11.08 14.87
N ALA A 66 -0.58 10.31 15.59
CA ALA A 66 -0.93 8.95 16.02
C ALA A 66 -2.17 8.91 16.93
N ARG A 67 -2.31 9.87 17.86
CA ARG A 67 -3.53 9.97 18.69
C ARG A 67 -4.77 10.29 17.84
N ALA A 68 -4.63 11.12 16.81
CA ALA A 68 -5.73 11.40 15.89
C ALA A 68 -6.13 10.15 15.11
N THR A 69 -5.18 9.39 14.58
CA THR A 69 -5.42 8.09 13.91
C THR A 69 -6.12 7.11 14.86
N ALA A 70 -5.61 6.94 16.09
CA ALA A 70 -6.21 6.03 17.07
C ALA A 70 -7.66 6.41 17.45
N ALA A 71 -7.97 7.71 17.48
CA ALA A 71 -9.34 8.17 17.72
C ALA A 71 -10.28 7.86 16.53
N LEU A 72 -9.79 7.97 15.30
CA LEU A 72 -10.51 7.52 14.10
C LEU A 72 -10.73 6.01 14.12
N ASP A 73 -9.69 5.23 14.41
CA ASP A 73 -9.73 3.77 14.53
C ASP A 73 -10.79 3.30 15.54
N SER A 74 -10.92 4.00 16.65
CA SER A 74 -11.87 3.62 17.69
C SER A 74 -13.32 4.06 17.43
N SER A 75 -13.52 5.14 16.67
CA SER A 75 -14.82 5.83 16.66
C SER A 75 -15.40 6.15 15.28
N ALA A 76 -14.57 6.13 14.22
CA ALA A 76 -14.95 6.55 12.87
C ALA A 76 -14.95 5.42 11.83
N ARG A 77 -14.74 4.16 12.22
CA ARG A 77 -14.75 3.02 11.27
C ARG A 77 -16.13 2.87 10.65
N VAL A 78 -16.23 3.26 9.39
CA VAL A 78 -17.44 3.21 8.56
C VAL A 78 -17.01 2.69 7.19
N PRO A 79 -17.71 1.69 6.61
CA PRO A 79 -17.45 1.27 5.23
C PRO A 79 -17.52 2.45 4.27
N GLY A 80 -16.53 2.54 3.38
CA GLY A 80 -16.35 3.67 2.46
C GLY A 80 -15.42 4.76 2.99
N THR A 81 -14.70 4.54 4.09
CA THR A 81 -13.72 5.47 4.63
C THR A 81 -12.31 4.90 4.62
N ALA A 82 -11.33 5.80 4.45
CA ALA A 82 -9.91 5.52 4.61
C ALA A 82 -9.23 6.69 5.31
N TRP A 83 -8.12 6.46 6.02
CA TRP A 83 -7.32 7.54 6.59
C TRP A 83 -5.83 7.21 6.61
N TRP A 84 -5.04 8.27 6.56
CA TRP A 84 -3.58 8.22 6.60
C TRP A 84 -3.02 9.53 7.12
N THR A 85 -1.78 9.50 7.59
CA THR A 85 -1.04 10.72 7.91
C THR A 85 -0.45 11.31 6.63
N ASP A 86 -0.78 12.56 6.34
CA ASP A 86 -0.15 13.35 5.27
C ASP A 86 0.95 14.22 5.88
N PRO A 87 2.23 13.87 5.72
CA PRO A 87 3.32 14.66 6.26
C PRO A 87 3.45 16.02 5.55
N ALA A 88 2.98 16.15 4.31
CA ALA A 88 3.07 17.40 3.57
C ALA A 88 2.15 18.47 4.14
N THR A 89 0.94 18.14 4.56
CA THR A 89 -0.01 19.05 5.22
C THR A 89 0.06 19.00 6.74
N ASN A 90 0.78 18.00 7.30
CA ASN A 90 0.89 17.75 8.73
C ASN A 90 -0.48 17.49 9.38
N GLN A 91 -1.29 16.67 8.72
CA GLN A 91 -2.63 16.30 9.16
C GLN A 91 -2.88 14.82 8.91
N VAL A 92 -3.84 14.23 9.64
CA VAL A 92 -4.47 12.98 9.24
C VAL A 92 -5.59 13.31 8.26
N VAL A 93 -5.52 12.72 7.08
CA VAL A 93 -6.56 12.83 6.06
C VAL A 93 -7.56 11.72 6.26
N VAL A 94 -8.84 12.03 6.21
CA VAL A 94 -9.93 11.06 6.16
C VAL A 94 -10.61 11.18 4.80
N SER A 95 -10.42 10.17 3.96
CA SER A 95 -11.14 10.04 2.70
C SER A 95 -12.51 9.40 2.95
N VAL A 96 -13.53 9.93 2.31
CA VAL A 96 -14.89 9.38 2.32
C VAL A 96 -15.39 9.23 0.89
N ASP A 97 -15.85 8.05 0.55
CA ASP A 97 -16.39 7.72 -0.78
C ASP A 97 -17.85 8.21 -0.96
N SER A 98 -18.41 7.97 -2.15
CA SER A 98 -19.78 8.42 -2.50
C SER A 98 -20.88 7.76 -1.67
N THR A 99 -20.62 6.62 -1.00
CA THR A 99 -21.60 5.91 -0.14
C THR A 99 -21.67 6.46 1.27
N VAL A 100 -20.65 7.24 1.67
CA VAL A 100 -20.57 7.83 3.02
C VAL A 100 -21.41 9.10 3.07
N THR A 101 -22.68 8.95 3.41
CA THR A 101 -23.68 10.02 3.49
C THR A 101 -24.50 9.92 4.78
N GLY A 102 -25.30 10.93 5.08
CA GLY A 102 -26.23 10.92 6.23
C GLY A 102 -25.55 10.58 7.55
N ALA A 103 -26.08 9.62 8.31
CA ALA A 103 -25.56 9.22 9.62
C ALA A 103 -24.12 8.70 9.58
N LYS A 104 -23.70 8.03 8.48
CA LYS A 104 -22.32 7.60 8.29
C LYS A 104 -21.36 8.79 8.26
N LEU A 105 -21.68 9.79 7.45
CA LEU A 105 -20.89 11.01 7.33
C LEU A 105 -20.83 11.79 8.64
N GLN A 106 -21.99 12.00 9.27
CA GLN A 106 -22.08 12.71 10.57
C GLN A 106 -21.20 12.04 11.64
N ARG A 107 -21.11 10.72 11.65
CA ARG A 107 -20.23 10.01 12.57
C ARG A 107 -18.75 10.34 12.34
N VAL A 108 -18.31 10.38 11.08
CA VAL A 108 -16.92 10.74 10.70
C VAL A 108 -16.65 12.19 11.05
N GLU A 109 -17.55 13.10 10.65
CA GLU A 109 -17.44 14.53 10.91
C GLU A 109 -17.35 14.85 12.42
N ALA A 110 -18.18 14.22 13.23
CA ALA A 110 -18.16 14.41 14.69
C ALA A 110 -16.85 13.96 15.34
N VAL A 111 -16.16 12.94 14.79
CA VAL A 111 -14.83 12.56 15.26
C VAL A 111 -13.79 13.58 14.80
N ALA A 112 -13.82 13.98 13.53
CA ALA A 112 -12.90 14.95 12.95
C ALA A 112 -12.98 16.31 13.66
N GLU A 113 -14.19 16.79 13.97
CA GLU A 113 -14.42 18.03 14.71
C GLU A 113 -13.76 18.03 16.11
N ARG A 114 -13.85 16.92 16.84
CA ARG A 114 -13.19 16.78 18.15
C ARG A 114 -11.66 16.79 18.06
N LEU A 115 -11.11 16.38 16.92
CA LEU A 115 -9.67 16.34 16.66
C LEU A 115 -9.16 17.67 16.05
N GLY A 116 -10.08 18.55 15.67
CA GLY A 116 -9.77 19.90 15.19
C GLY A 116 -8.85 19.88 13.98
N GLY A 117 -7.91 20.83 13.95
CA GLY A 117 -6.97 20.99 12.83
C GLY A 117 -6.02 19.81 12.58
N SER A 118 -6.01 18.77 13.44
CA SER A 118 -5.20 17.56 13.24
C SER A 118 -5.78 16.64 12.17
N VAL A 119 -7.06 16.80 11.80
CA VAL A 119 -7.77 15.97 10.82
C VAL A 119 -8.40 16.86 9.76
N ARG A 120 -8.40 16.38 8.52
CA ARG A 120 -9.20 16.94 7.41
C ARG A 120 -9.95 15.82 6.70
N ILE A 121 -11.13 16.13 6.18
CA ILE A 121 -11.96 15.20 5.41
C ILE A 121 -11.84 15.56 3.93
N GLU A 122 -11.62 14.55 3.09
CA GLU A 122 -11.65 14.64 1.63
C GLU A 122 -12.75 13.74 1.09
N ARG A 123 -13.44 14.21 0.05
CA ARG A 123 -14.43 13.40 -0.68
C ARG A 123 -13.80 12.84 -1.94
N GLU A 124 -13.96 11.53 -2.12
CA GLU A 124 -13.54 10.82 -3.32
C GLU A 124 -14.76 10.32 -4.11
N ALA A 125 -14.64 10.34 -5.43
CA ALA A 125 -15.67 9.79 -6.30
C ALA A 125 -15.58 8.25 -6.35
N GLY A 126 -16.71 7.58 -6.56
CA GLY A 126 -16.78 6.13 -6.64
C GLY A 126 -17.01 5.49 -5.28
N THR A 127 -16.76 4.20 -5.18
CA THR A 127 -16.96 3.38 -3.97
C THR A 127 -15.69 2.63 -3.64
N LEU A 128 -15.26 2.68 -2.38
CA LEU A 128 -14.17 1.85 -1.88
C LEU A 128 -14.62 0.39 -1.82
N SER A 129 -14.00 -0.46 -2.59
CA SER A 129 -14.31 -1.89 -2.67
C SER A 129 -13.05 -2.73 -2.85
N ILE A 130 -13.07 -3.93 -2.30
CA ILE A 130 -12.08 -4.94 -2.63
C ILE A 130 -12.25 -5.30 -4.10
N ARG A 131 -11.13 -5.43 -4.81
CA ARG A 131 -11.10 -5.82 -6.20
C ARG A 131 -10.60 -7.24 -6.29
N ALA A 132 -11.40 -8.16 -6.84
CA ALA A 132 -11.07 -9.57 -6.98
C ALA A 132 -10.47 -9.83 -8.37
N ALA A 133 -9.33 -10.52 -8.40
CA ALA A 133 -8.57 -11.11 -9.51
C ALA A 133 -7.62 -10.22 -10.32
N GLY A 134 -6.36 -10.52 -10.48
CA GLY A 134 -5.49 -9.93 -11.33
C GLY A 134 -4.08 -9.87 -11.56
N GLY A 135 -2.94 -9.88 -11.51
CA GLY A 135 -1.57 -9.97 -11.97
C GLY A 135 -1.44 -10.91 -13.18
N ASP A 136 -0.51 -11.79 -13.24
CA ASP A 136 -0.77 -12.97 -14.05
C ASP A 136 -1.98 -13.67 -13.43
N ALA A 137 -3.01 -13.92 -14.23
CA ALA A 137 -4.27 -14.39 -13.72
C ALA A 137 -4.12 -15.72 -12.98
N ILE A 138 -4.53 -15.74 -11.72
CA ILE A 138 -4.68 -16.97 -10.94
C ILE A 138 -6.18 -17.22 -10.74
N TRP A 139 -6.62 -18.42 -11.10
CA TRP A 139 -8.03 -18.78 -11.09
C TRP A 139 -8.33 -19.70 -9.90
N ALA A 140 -9.28 -19.26 -9.08
CA ALA A 140 -9.70 -19.98 -7.89
C ALA A 140 -10.49 -21.25 -8.25
N GLU A 141 -10.28 -22.34 -7.52
CA GLU A 141 -11.14 -23.52 -7.60
C GLU A 141 -12.61 -23.14 -7.32
N GLY A 142 -13.52 -23.54 -8.19
CA GLY A 142 -14.94 -23.20 -8.06
C GLY A 142 -15.34 -21.84 -8.63
N GLY A 143 -14.40 -21.06 -9.13
CA GLY A 143 -14.64 -19.76 -9.78
C GLY A 143 -14.04 -18.58 -9.02
N GLY A 144 -13.93 -17.46 -9.71
CA GLY A 144 -13.20 -16.29 -9.24
C GLY A 144 -11.79 -16.23 -9.82
N ARG A 145 -11.23 -15.03 -9.85
CA ARG A 145 -9.90 -14.80 -10.43
C ARG A 145 -9.16 -13.76 -9.57
N CYS A 146 -7.91 -14.04 -9.20
CA CYS A 146 -7.00 -13.13 -8.51
C CYS A 146 -5.65 -13.04 -9.24
N SER A 147 -4.74 -12.23 -8.72
CA SER A 147 -3.40 -12.04 -9.24
C SER A 147 -2.34 -12.75 -8.44
N LEU A 148 -1.37 -13.26 -9.12
CA LEU A 148 -0.05 -13.50 -8.57
C LEU A 148 0.61 -12.14 -8.28
N GLY A 149 0.95 -11.87 -7.03
CA GLY A 149 1.71 -10.69 -6.66
C GLY A 149 3.19 -10.88 -6.94
N PHE A 150 3.86 -11.66 -6.12
CA PHE A 150 5.28 -11.98 -6.26
C PHE A 150 5.54 -13.45 -6.00
N ASN A 151 6.49 -14.02 -6.75
CA ASN A 151 7.03 -15.31 -6.46
C ASN A 151 8.07 -15.21 -5.34
N VAL A 152 7.97 -16.11 -4.37
CA VAL A 152 8.79 -16.12 -3.16
C VAL A 152 9.23 -17.55 -2.83
N ARG A 153 10.26 -17.67 -1.99
CA ARG A 153 10.78 -18.98 -1.58
C ARG A 153 11.19 -18.99 -0.11
N SER A 154 11.24 -20.20 0.45
CA SER A 154 11.91 -20.50 1.71
C SER A 154 12.72 -21.80 1.52
N GLY A 155 14.05 -21.67 1.47
CA GLY A 155 14.93 -22.77 1.03
C GLY A 155 14.59 -23.24 -0.38
N ASP A 156 14.28 -24.54 -0.53
CA ASP A 156 13.92 -25.17 -1.81
C ASP A 156 12.40 -25.19 -2.08
N SER A 157 11.61 -24.57 -1.21
CA SER A 157 10.16 -24.50 -1.34
C SER A 157 9.75 -23.17 -1.96
N TYR A 158 8.87 -23.24 -2.97
CA TYR A 158 8.42 -22.09 -3.75
C TYR A 158 6.95 -21.82 -3.52
N TYR A 159 6.62 -20.51 -3.45
CA TYR A 159 5.28 -20.02 -3.19
C TYR A 159 5.03 -18.77 -4.05
N PHE A 160 3.77 -18.35 -4.11
CA PHE A 160 3.45 -17.01 -4.57
C PHE A 160 2.60 -16.28 -3.54
N LEU A 161 2.79 -14.97 -3.47
CA LEU A 161 1.98 -14.06 -2.68
C LEU A 161 0.83 -13.52 -3.52
N THR A 162 -0.31 -13.32 -2.88
CA THR A 162 -1.49 -12.65 -3.41
C THR A 162 -2.20 -11.90 -2.26
N ALA A 163 -3.39 -11.33 -2.49
CA ALA A 163 -4.17 -10.72 -1.42
C ALA A 163 -4.77 -11.79 -0.48
N GLY A 164 -4.98 -11.43 0.80
CA GLY A 164 -5.60 -12.30 1.79
C GLY A 164 -7.04 -12.64 1.43
N HIS A 165 -7.84 -11.63 1.03
CA HIS A 165 -9.21 -11.85 0.58
C HIS A 165 -9.33 -12.77 -0.65
N CYS A 166 -8.25 -12.93 -1.41
CA CYS A 166 -8.18 -13.93 -2.48
C CYS A 166 -8.04 -15.34 -1.91
N THR A 167 -7.15 -15.56 -0.95
CA THR A 167 -6.94 -16.91 -0.37
C THR A 167 -8.11 -17.40 0.47
N ASP A 168 -9.01 -16.51 0.89
CA ASP A 168 -10.25 -16.88 1.57
C ASP A 168 -11.29 -17.55 0.66
N ILE A 169 -11.20 -17.37 -0.68
CA ILE A 169 -12.18 -17.94 -1.60
C ILE A 169 -11.81 -19.34 -2.10
N ALA A 170 -10.53 -19.73 -2.10
CA ALA A 170 -10.09 -21.05 -2.55
C ALA A 170 -8.73 -21.45 -1.99
N ALA A 171 -8.53 -22.76 -1.79
CA ALA A 171 -7.25 -23.32 -1.43
C ALA A 171 -6.41 -23.70 -2.67
N ASN A 172 -7.04 -24.01 -3.79
CA ASN A 172 -6.37 -24.40 -5.04
C ASN A 172 -6.51 -23.31 -6.12
N TRP A 173 -5.42 -23.08 -6.82
CA TRP A 173 -5.31 -22.02 -7.82
C TRP A 173 -4.76 -22.56 -9.13
N TYR A 174 -5.32 -22.10 -10.25
CA TYR A 174 -5.01 -22.55 -11.61
C TYR A 174 -4.48 -21.41 -12.46
N ALA A 175 -3.62 -21.76 -13.44
CA ALA A 175 -3.07 -20.82 -14.40
C ALA A 175 -4.06 -20.43 -15.52
N ASP A 176 -5.18 -21.15 -15.65
CA ASP A 176 -6.16 -20.96 -16.71
C ASP A 176 -7.60 -21.02 -16.19
N SER A 177 -8.51 -20.33 -16.90
CA SER A 177 -9.93 -20.28 -16.54
C SER A 177 -10.66 -21.61 -16.66
N GLY A 178 -10.11 -22.55 -17.42
CA GLY A 178 -10.64 -23.92 -17.57
C GLY A 178 -10.23 -24.84 -16.42
N GLN A 179 -9.40 -24.33 -15.48
CA GLN A 179 -8.90 -25.08 -14.32
C GLN A 179 -8.19 -26.38 -14.70
N SER A 180 -7.47 -26.39 -15.84
CA SER A 180 -6.76 -27.56 -16.36
C SER A 180 -5.30 -27.62 -15.90
N SER A 181 -4.72 -26.50 -15.50
CA SER A 181 -3.32 -26.37 -15.10
C SER A 181 -3.21 -25.86 -13.65
N LEU A 182 -3.03 -26.77 -12.69
CA LEU A 182 -2.86 -26.42 -11.29
C LEU A 182 -1.56 -25.63 -11.10
N LEU A 183 -1.68 -24.37 -10.65
CA LEU A 183 -0.57 -23.49 -10.37
C LEU A 183 -0.06 -23.65 -8.93
N GLY A 184 -0.98 -23.79 -7.98
CA GLY A 184 -0.63 -23.93 -6.57
C GLY A 184 -1.78 -24.37 -5.70
N SER A 185 -1.47 -24.74 -4.45
CA SER A 185 -2.43 -25.26 -3.48
C SER A 185 -2.10 -24.83 -2.05
N GLY A 186 -3.04 -25.07 -1.13
CA GLY A 186 -2.85 -24.77 0.29
C GLY A 186 -2.85 -23.26 0.59
N GLY A 187 -3.61 -22.48 -0.18
CA GLY A 187 -3.74 -21.04 0.04
C GLY A 187 -4.19 -20.72 1.46
N THR A 188 -3.48 -19.81 2.11
CA THR A 188 -3.81 -19.28 3.43
C THR A 188 -3.43 -17.80 3.48
N GLY A 189 -4.15 -17.01 4.28
CA GLY A 189 -3.90 -15.58 4.35
C GLY A 189 -4.42 -14.94 5.62
N SER A 190 -4.28 -13.62 5.72
CA SER A 190 -4.85 -12.75 6.72
C SER A 190 -5.78 -11.75 6.04
N PHE A 191 -7.06 -11.78 6.42
CA PHE A 191 -8.09 -10.83 6.01
C PHE A 191 -9.37 -11.04 6.86
N PRO A 192 -10.06 -9.97 7.34
CA PRO A 192 -9.58 -8.59 7.40
C PRO A 192 -8.53 -8.37 8.51
N GLY A 193 -8.06 -7.13 8.65
CA GLY A 193 -6.96 -6.74 9.51
C GLY A 193 -5.77 -6.37 8.64
N ASP A 194 -5.19 -7.35 7.99
CA ASP A 194 -4.24 -7.28 6.89
C ASP A 194 -4.93 -7.74 5.60
N ASP A 195 -4.17 -7.74 4.46
CA ASP A 195 -4.69 -8.27 3.20
C ASP A 195 -3.57 -8.95 2.39
N TYR A 196 -2.93 -9.96 2.97
CA TYR A 196 -1.92 -10.78 2.31
C TYR A 196 -2.25 -12.27 2.41
N GLY A 197 -1.89 -13.01 1.37
CA GLY A 197 -2.02 -14.46 1.31
C GLY A 197 -0.84 -15.12 0.61
N ILE A 198 -0.61 -16.39 0.91
CA ILE A 198 0.45 -17.21 0.33
C ILE A 198 -0.14 -18.53 -0.17
N VAL A 199 0.35 -19.00 -1.31
CA VAL A 199 -0.03 -20.28 -1.93
C VAL A 199 1.24 -21.04 -2.30
N THR A 200 1.29 -22.33 -1.99
CA THR A 200 2.41 -23.19 -2.36
C THR A 200 2.35 -23.51 -3.86
N HIS A 201 3.42 -23.24 -4.60
CA HIS A 201 3.53 -23.62 -6.01
C HIS A 201 3.45 -25.13 -6.21
N SER A 202 2.74 -25.56 -7.24
CA SER A 202 2.71 -26.98 -7.68
C SER A 202 4.03 -27.41 -8.33
N SER A 203 4.86 -26.47 -8.79
CA SER A 203 6.16 -26.69 -9.41
C SER A 203 7.08 -25.52 -9.21
N ALA A 204 8.33 -25.76 -8.79
CA ALA A 204 9.36 -24.74 -8.68
C ALA A 204 9.64 -24.02 -10.02
N ALA A 205 9.44 -24.70 -11.13
CA ALA A 205 9.65 -24.12 -12.47
C ALA A 205 8.62 -23.03 -12.84
N ALA A 206 7.52 -22.92 -12.09
CA ALA A 206 6.53 -21.85 -12.26
C ALA A 206 6.90 -20.55 -11.52
N ALA A 207 7.86 -20.60 -10.59
CA ALA A 207 8.28 -19.46 -9.78
C ALA A 207 9.36 -18.65 -10.50
N ASP A 208 8.94 -17.72 -11.34
CA ASP A 208 9.82 -16.74 -12.01
C ASP A 208 9.93 -15.47 -11.16
N GLY A 209 11.15 -14.99 -10.89
CA GLY A 209 11.43 -13.79 -10.09
C GLY A 209 11.04 -12.46 -10.78
N SER A 210 10.13 -12.48 -11.74
CA SER A 210 9.73 -11.32 -12.53
C SER A 210 8.24 -10.96 -12.41
N VAL A 211 7.91 -9.75 -12.85
CA VAL A 211 6.55 -9.21 -12.97
C VAL A 211 6.26 -8.90 -14.44
N SER A 212 5.12 -9.33 -14.96
CA SER A 212 4.67 -9.03 -16.33
C SER A 212 4.44 -7.54 -16.53
N ARG A 213 4.95 -6.99 -17.63
CA ARG A 213 4.67 -5.61 -18.04
C ARG A 213 3.51 -5.51 -19.04
N TYR A 214 2.91 -6.62 -19.43
CA TYR A 214 1.81 -6.68 -20.40
C TYR A 214 2.10 -6.08 -21.79
N ASP A 215 3.36 -5.84 -22.11
CA ASP A 215 3.86 -5.42 -23.42
C ASP A 215 4.73 -6.50 -24.12
N GLY A 216 4.75 -7.69 -23.54
CA GLY A 216 5.57 -8.84 -23.97
C GLY A 216 6.95 -8.86 -23.27
N THR A 217 7.21 -7.94 -22.34
CA THR A 217 8.42 -7.93 -21.50
C THR A 217 8.08 -8.21 -20.03
N THR A 218 9.11 -8.46 -19.24
CA THR A 218 9.02 -8.62 -17.79
C THR A 218 9.96 -7.65 -17.09
N GLN A 219 9.69 -7.38 -15.82
CA GLN A 219 10.56 -6.66 -14.89
C GLN A 219 11.08 -7.64 -13.85
N ASP A 220 12.40 -7.83 -13.79
CA ASP A 220 13.01 -8.64 -12.73
C ASP A 220 12.85 -7.94 -11.37
N ILE A 221 12.44 -8.69 -10.37
CA ILE A 221 12.30 -8.24 -8.98
C ILE A 221 13.36 -8.94 -8.16
N THR A 222 14.25 -8.18 -7.56
CA THR A 222 15.44 -8.72 -6.86
C THR A 222 15.48 -8.38 -5.38
N GLU A 223 14.59 -7.50 -4.92
CA GLU A 223 14.55 -7.05 -3.53
C GLU A 223 13.13 -6.61 -3.16
N ALA A 224 12.89 -6.44 -1.86
CA ALA A 224 11.68 -5.85 -1.32
C ALA A 224 12.02 -4.71 -0.34
N ALA A 225 11.19 -3.68 -0.31
CA ALA A 225 11.34 -2.56 0.62
C ALA A 225 9.98 -1.97 1.00
N ASP A 226 9.96 -1.16 2.05
CA ASP A 226 8.80 -0.36 2.39
C ASP A 226 8.66 0.83 1.44
N ALA A 227 7.42 1.12 1.07
CA ALA A 227 7.12 2.27 0.24
C ALA A 227 7.23 3.58 1.04
N PHE A 228 7.49 4.69 0.34
CA PHE A 228 7.52 6.03 0.95
C PHE A 228 6.71 7.04 0.13
N VAL A 229 6.18 8.05 0.80
CA VAL A 229 5.36 9.10 0.18
C VAL A 229 6.15 9.88 -0.87
N GLY A 230 5.59 9.98 -2.07
CA GLY A 230 6.21 10.60 -3.24
C GLY A 230 6.97 9.62 -4.14
N GLN A 231 7.05 8.34 -3.80
CA GLN A 231 7.71 7.32 -4.63
C GLN A 231 6.91 7.05 -5.91
N SER A 232 7.59 7.06 -7.07
CA SER A 232 7.02 6.60 -8.33
C SER A 232 6.93 5.07 -8.33
N VAL A 233 5.79 4.55 -8.70
CA VAL A 233 5.48 3.12 -8.64
C VAL A 233 4.74 2.65 -9.88
N GLU A 234 4.82 1.36 -10.16
CA GLU A 234 4.04 0.66 -11.18
C GLU A 234 3.26 -0.49 -10.52
N ARG A 235 2.07 -0.78 -11.04
CA ARG A 235 1.26 -1.93 -10.65
C ARG A 235 0.99 -2.79 -11.87
N SER A 236 1.26 -4.09 -11.74
CA SER A 236 0.89 -5.10 -12.74
C SER A 236 -0.34 -5.88 -12.28
N GLY A 237 -1.31 -6.05 -13.18
CA GLY A 237 -2.55 -6.79 -12.90
C GLY A 237 -3.25 -7.28 -14.15
N SER A 238 -3.94 -8.42 -14.10
CA SER A 238 -4.42 -9.14 -15.30
C SER A 238 -5.70 -8.59 -15.91
N THR A 239 -6.38 -7.67 -15.25
CA THR A 239 -7.54 -6.98 -15.84
C THR A 239 -7.11 -5.77 -16.65
N THR A 240 -6.23 -4.95 -16.09
CA THR A 240 -5.89 -3.65 -16.66
C THR A 240 -4.43 -3.57 -17.12
N GLY A 241 -3.61 -4.61 -16.90
CA GLY A 241 -2.22 -4.64 -17.30
C GLY A 241 -1.33 -3.78 -16.39
N LEU A 242 -0.37 -3.06 -16.98
CA LEU A 242 0.59 -2.23 -16.27
C LEU A 242 0.10 -0.78 -16.17
N HIS A 243 0.06 -0.24 -14.97
CA HIS A 243 -0.24 1.17 -14.71
C HIS A 243 0.73 1.77 -13.72
N GLY A 244 1.14 3.01 -13.97
CA GLY A 244 2.02 3.77 -13.10
C GLY A 244 1.28 4.80 -12.26
N GLY A 245 1.95 5.25 -11.20
CA GLY A 245 1.46 6.30 -10.31
C GLY A 245 2.47 6.68 -9.24
N THR A 246 1.97 7.27 -8.15
CA THR A 246 2.78 7.77 -7.05
C THR A 246 2.18 7.34 -5.72
N VAL A 247 3.02 7.00 -4.76
CA VAL A 247 2.61 6.76 -3.37
C VAL A 247 2.20 8.09 -2.73
N GLU A 248 0.98 8.16 -2.25
CA GLU A 248 0.42 9.36 -1.61
C GLU A 248 0.46 9.29 -0.09
N ALA A 249 0.31 8.08 0.46
CA ALA A 249 0.39 7.84 1.90
C ALA A 249 0.85 6.39 2.20
N VAL A 250 1.35 6.19 3.41
CA VAL A 250 1.61 4.90 4.03
C VAL A 250 0.84 4.79 5.34
N ASP A 251 0.75 3.61 5.92
CA ASP A 251 -0.02 3.33 7.15
C ASP A 251 -1.51 3.75 7.05
N ALA A 252 -2.10 3.64 5.86
CA ALA A 252 -3.50 3.95 5.65
C ALA A 252 -4.40 2.84 6.22
N THR A 253 -5.55 3.25 6.78
CA THR A 253 -6.62 2.34 7.18
C THR A 253 -7.77 2.47 6.19
N VAL A 254 -8.26 1.35 5.68
CA VAL A 254 -9.43 1.27 4.80
C VAL A 254 -10.52 0.44 5.47
N ASN A 255 -11.76 0.94 5.46
CA ASN A 255 -12.90 0.23 5.99
C ASN A 255 -13.77 -0.27 4.83
N TYR A 256 -13.55 -1.52 4.45
CA TYR A 256 -14.40 -2.22 3.50
C TYR A 256 -15.69 -2.72 4.16
N VAL A 257 -16.63 -3.23 3.37
CA VAL A 257 -17.84 -3.87 3.90
C VAL A 257 -17.49 -5.14 4.66
N GLU A 258 -16.47 -5.85 4.20
CA GLU A 258 -15.95 -7.10 4.75
C GLU A 258 -15.17 -6.91 6.05
N GLY A 259 -14.65 -5.71 6.29
CA GLY A 259 -13.87 -5.36 7.48
C GLY A 259 -12.85 -4.26 7.23
N SER A 260 -12.13 -3.89 8.29
CA SER A 260 -11.07 -2.88 8.22
C SER A 260 -9.73 -3.55 7.93
N VAL A 261 -8.94 -2.94 7.05
CA VAL A 261 -7.55 -3.31 6.77
C VAL A 261 -6.66 -2.11 7.10
N THR A 262 -5.55 -2.35 7.79
CA THR A 262 -4.65 -1.30 8.30
C THR A 262 -3.26 -1.42 7.68
N GLY A 263 -2.42 -0.38 7.85
CA GLY A 263 -1.04 -0.42 7.39
C GLY A 263 -0.85 -0.28 5.87
N LEU A 264 -1.89 0.05 5.11
CA LEU A 264 -1.88 0.03 3.66
C LEU A 264 -1.10 1.19 3.04
N ILE A 265 -0.55 0.95 1.85
CA ILE A 265 0.06 1.94 0.96
C ILE A 265 -1.05 2.52 0.08
N ARG A 266 -1.27 3.84 0.13
CA ARG A 266 -2.20 4.55 -0.75
C ARG A 266 -1.46 5.13 -1.95
N THR A 267 -2.01 4.95 -3.15
CA THR A 267 -1.40 5.44 -4.40
C THR A 267 -2.41 6.09 -5.34
N THR A 268 -1.91 6.82 -6.33
CA THR A 268 -2.68 7.31 -7.49
C THR A 268 -2.82 6.26 -8.61
N VAL A 269 -2.26 5.06 -8.41
CA VAL A 269 -2.38 3.99 -9.41
C VAL A 269 -3.84 3.53 -9.48
N CYS A 270 -4.36 3.39 -10.68
CA CYS A 270 -5.69 2.80 -10.89
C CYS A 270 -5.65 1.28 -10.77
N ALA A 271 -6.78 0.67 -10.40
CA ALA A 271 -7.03 -0.75 -10.50
C ALA A 271 -8.52 -1.00 -10.73
N GLU A 272 -8.86 -2.17 -11.27
CA GLU A 272 -10.24 -2.59 -11.52
C GLU A 272 -10.49 -4.00 -10.96
N PRO A 273 -11.76 -4.42 -10.82
CA PRO A 273 -12.08 -5.79 -10.47
C PRO A 273 -11.31 -6.75 -11.38
N GLY A 274 -10.46 -7.53 -10.77
CA GLY A 274 -9.49 -8.29 -11.51
C GLY A 274 -8.03 -8.00 -11.23
N ASP A 275 -7.67 -6.99 -10.48
CA ASP A 275 -6.27 -6.63 -10.19
C ASP A 275 -5.81 -6.98 -8.76
N SER A 276 -6.70 -7.51 -7.89
CA SER A 276 -6.38 -7.88 -6.50
C SER A 276 -5.24 -8.89 -6.38
N GLY A 277 -4.35 -8.65 -5.43
CA GLY A 277 -3.13 -9.42 -5.24
C GLY A 277 -1.99 -9.04 -6.19
N GLY A 278 -2.26 -8.23 -7.24
CA GLY A 278 -1.27 -7.80 -8.22
C GLY A 278 -0.11 -7.02 -7.61
N ALA A 279 1.04 -7.09 -8.27
CA ALA A 279 2.31 -6.56 -7.78
C ALA A 279 2.39 -5.04 -7.88
N LEU A 280 2.65 -4.35 -6.78
CA LEU A 280 3.15 -2.97 -6.74
C LEU A 280 4.66 -3.00 -6.61
N PHE A 281 5.37 -2.29 -7.49
CA PHE A 281 6.83 -2.28 -7.51
C PHE A 281 7.40 -0.94 -8.00
N SER A 282 8.69 -0.74 -7.79
CA SER A 282 9.46 0.39 -8.34
C SER A 282 10.81 -0.13 -8.83
N GLY A 283 11.03 -0.13 -10.16
CA GLY A 283 12.20 -0.78 -10.75
C GLY A 283 12.23 -2.28 -10.38
N SER A 284 13.31 -2.73 -9.75
CA SER A 284 13.48 -4.13 -9.28
C SER A 284 13.01 -4.39 -7.84
N THR A 285 12.36 -3.42 -7.20
CA THR A 285 11.97 -3.50 -5.79
C THR A 285 10.48 -3.79 -5.65
N ALA A 286 10.12 -4.90 -5.01
CA ALA A 286 8.75 -5.23 -4.60
C ALA A 286 8.32 -4.32 -3.44
N LEU A 287 7.09 -3.79 -3.50
CA LEU A 287 6.55 -2.87 -2.49
C LEU A 287 5.25 -3.36 -1.86
N GLY A 288 4.32 -3.90 -2.65
CA GLY A 288 3.01 -4.24 -2.10
C GLY A 288 2.15 -5.15 -2.98
N LEU A 289 1.03 -5.57 -2.42
CA LEU A 289 0.01 -6.42 -3.05
C LEU A 289 -1.30 -5.62 -3.17
N THR A 290 -1.95 -5.63 -4.31
CA THR A 290 -3.20 -4.89 -4.53
C THR A 290 -4.30 -5.39 -3.59
N SER A 291 -4.79 -4.52 -2.71
CA SER A 291 -5.90 -4.80 -1.81
C SER A 291 -7.23 -4.34 -2.41
N GLY A 292 -7.44 -3.06 -2.52
CA GLY A 292 -8.68 -2.51 -3.05
C GLY A 292 -8.56 -1.03 -3.37
N GLY A 293 -9.65 -0.41 -3.77
CA GLY A 293 -9.63 1.00 -4.14
C GLY A 293 -10.93 1.52 -4.73
N ASN A 294 -10.87 2.68 -5.32
CA ASN A 294 -11.98 3.29 -6.05
C ASN A 294 -11.56 3.79 -7.44
N GLY A 295 -12.56 4.21 -8.25
CA GLY A 295 -12.33 4.66 -9.62
C GLY A 295 -12.06 3.52 -10.58
N ASN A 296 -11.41 3.81 -11.71
CA ASN A 296 -11.06 2.86 -12.76
C ASN A 296 -9.87 3.39 -13.58
N CYS A 297 -9.34 2.56 -14.50
CA CYS A 297 -8.18 2.97 -15.30
C CYS A 297 -8.53 3.86 -16.51
N SER A 298 -9.81 4.13 -16.77
CA SER A 298 -10.24 5.07 -17.82
C SER A 298 -10.35 6.51 -17.31
N SER A 299 -10.76 6.71 -16.07
CA SER A 299 -10.99 8.03 -15.45
C SER A 299 -10.05 8.36 -14.31
N GLY A 300 -9.17 7.42 -13.94
CA GLY A 300 -8.31 7.50 -12.78
C GLY A 300 -8.94 6.90 -11.54
N GLY A 301 -8.12 6.60 -10.56
CA GLY A 301 -8.55 5.99 -9.31
C GLY A 301 -7.48 6.05 -8.23
N THR A 302 -7.87 5.65 -7.03
CA THR A 302 -7.00 5.44 -5.88
C THR A 302 -6.98 3.96 -5.57
N THR A 303 -5.79 3.38 -5.41
CA THR A 303 -5.64 1.98 -5.00
C THR A 303 -4.78 1.88 -3.76
N TYR A 304 -5.18 0.97 -2.88
CA TYR A 304 -4.48 0.62 -1.65
C TYR A 304 -3.80 -0.73 -1.81
N PHE A 305 -2.60 -0.84 -1.23
CA PHE A 305 -1.78 -2.03 -1.32
C PHE A 305 -1.32 -2.46 0.06
N GLN A 306 -1.34 -3.76 0.30
CA GLN A 306 -0.72 -4.37 1.46
C GLN A 306 0.80 -4.32 1.30
N PRO A 307 1.59 -3.82 2.28
CA PRO A 307 3.05 -3.90 2.22
C PRO A 307 3.54 -5.35 2.06
N VAL A 308 4.41 -5.60 1.08
CA VAL A 308 4.94 -6.94 0.83
C VAL A 308 5.93 -7.37 1.90
N THR A 309 6.66 -6.43 2.49
CA THR A 309 7.66 -6.69 3.55
C THR A 309 7.03 -7.35 4.77
N GLU A 310 5.80 -6.98 5.13
CA GLU A 310 5.04 -7.61 6.21
C GLU A 310 4.74 -9.08 5.88
N ALA A 311 4.18 -9.35 4.69
CA ALA A 311 3.90 -10.72 4.24
C ALA A 311 5.16 -11.59 4.20
N LEU A 312 6.29 -11.06 3.69
CA LEU A 312 7.58 -11.76 3.67
C LEU A 312 8.04 -12.11 5.09
N GLY A 313 7.92 -11.15 6.03
CA GLY A 313 8.29 -11.36 7.44
C GLY A 313 7.43 -12.40 8.14
N VAL A 314 6.11 -12.34 7.95
CA VAL A 314 5.16 -13.26 8.58
C VAL A 314 5.36 -14.70 8.07
N TYR A 315 5.55 -14.89 6.78
CA TYR A 315 5.71 -16.23 6.20
C TYR A 315 7.15 -16.76 6.21
N GLY A 316 8.14 -15.93 6.55
CA GLY A 316 9.55 -16.30 6.54
C GLY A 316 10.06 -16.67 5.15
N VAL A 317 9.66 -15.90 4.15
CA VAL A 317 10.00 -16.10 2.73
C VAL A 317 10.75 -14.90 2.17
N GLU A 318 11.46 -15.11 1.07
CA GLU A 318 12.20 -14.07 0.32
C GLU A 318 11.76 -14.04 -1.15
N ILE A 319 11.98 -12.94 -1.84
CA ILE A 319 11.76 -12.84 -3.29
C ILE A 319 12.64 -13.87 -4.02
N VAL A 320 12.12 -14.48 -5.09
CA VAL A 320 12.85 -15.48 -5.92
C VAL A 320 13.94 -14.82 -6.75
#